data_54c280c07a3de026042cd32735bee630
#
_entry.id   54c280c07a3de026042cd32735bee630
#
_cell.length_a   1.000
_cell.length_b   1.000
_cell.length_c   1.000
_cell.angle_alpha   90.00
_cell.angle_beta   90.00
_cell.angle_gamma   90.00
#
_symmetry.space_group_name_H-M   'P 1'
#
loop_
_entity.id
_entity.type
_entity.pdbx_description
1 polymer ?
#
loop_
_entity_poly.entity_id
_entity_poly.type
_entity_poly.pdbx_seq_one_letter_code
_entity_poly.pdbx_strand_id
1 'polypeptide(L)' 'MKRQLAAIIEREGAGYVSLCAELDIASQGDTIEEARENLQEAVELFFETASESELQTRLHEEV' A
#
# COMPACT_ATOMS: atom_id res chain seq x y z
N MET A 1 8.21 16.21 1.98
CA MET A 1 8.15 15.83 0.58
C MET A 1 6.98 14.89 0.33
N LYS A 2 6.22 15.19 -0.70
CA LYS A 2 5.05 14.39 -1.04
C LYS A 2 5.46 13.19 -1.88
N ARG A 3 4.97 12.02 -1.51
CA ARG A 3 5.20 10.82 -2.29
C ARG A 3 3.91 10.39 -2.93
N GLN A 4 3.98 10.03 -4.19
CA GLN A 4 2.84 9.47 -4.89
C GLN A 4 3.07 8.00 -5.10
N LEU A 5 2.20 7.19 -4.50
CA LEU A 5 2.28 5.75 -4.60
C LEU A 5 1.02 5.25 -5.30
N ALA A 6 1.20 4.37 -6.25
CA ALA A 6 0.08 3.83 -7.00
C ALA A 6 -0.63 2.74 -6.21
N ALA A 7 -1.94 2.77 -6.23
CA ALA A 7 -2.75 1.72 -5.63
C ALA A 7 -3.49 0.99 -6.73
N ILE A 8 -3.36 -0.33 -6.72
CA ILE A 8 -4.08 -1.20 -7.66
C ILE A 8 -5.19 -1.88 -6.87
N ILE A 9 -6.43 -1.72 -7.32
CA ILE A 9 -7.57 -2.30 -6.63
C ILE A 9 -8.26 -3.27 -7.57
N GLU A 10 -8.44 -4.50 -7.12
CA GLU A 10 -9.06 -5.55 -7.91
C GLU A 10 -10.18 -6.20 -7.12
N ARG A 11 -11.19 -6.64 -7.83
CA ARG A 11 -12.27 -7.39 -7.22
C ARG A 11 -11.83 -8.82 -6.97
N GLU A 12 -12.12 -9.34 -5.79
CA GLU A 12 -11.81 -10.71 -5.45
C GLU A 12 -12.95 -11.30 -4.63
N GLY A 13 -13.65 -12.25 -5.21
CA GLY A 13 -14.81 -12.83 -4.55
C GLY A 13 -15.88 -11.78 -4.29
N ALA A 14 -16.31 -11.66 -3.05
CA ALA A 14 -17.34 -10.71 -2.65
C ALA A 14 -16.75 -9.37 -2.20
N GLY A 15 -15.42 -9.23 -2.25
CA GLY A 15 -14.77 -8.02 -1.78
C GLY A 15 -13.75 -7.50 -2.76
N TYR A 16 -12.83 -6.68 -2.26
CA TYR A 16 -11.79 -6.05 -3.06
C TYR A 16 -10.45 -6.16 -2.38
N VAL A 17 -9.41 -6.26 -3.18
CA VAL A 17 -8.03 -6.27 -2.71
C VAL A 17 -7.34 -5.04 -3.24
N SER A 18 -6.52 -4.41 -2.42
CA SER A 18 -5.73 -3.27 -2.84
C SER A 18 -4.25 -3.57 -2.63
N LEU A 19 -3.42 -3.04 -3.52
CA LEU A 19 -2.00 -3.32 -3.53
C LEU A 19 -1.21 -2.07 -3.83
N CYS A 20 -0.18 -1.82 -3.02
CA CYS A 20 0.82 -0.82 -3.31
C CYS A 20 2.09 -1.56 -3.72
N ALA A 21 2.32 -1.67 -5.03
CA ALA A 21 3.41 -2.47 -5.54
C ALA A 21 4.78 -1.92 -5.14
N GLU A 22 4.90 -0.60 -5.05
CA GLU A 22 6.16 0.03 -4.70
C GLU A 22 6.67 -0.40 -3.32
N LEU A 23 5.75 -0.67 -2.41
CA LEU A 23 6.10 -1.03 -1.03
C LEU A 23 5.80 -2.49 -0.71
N ASP A 24 5.20 -3.21 -1.67
CA ASP A 24 4.79 -4.60 -1.45
C ASP A 24 3.85 -4.72 -0.27
N ILE A 25 2.90 -3.80 -0.19
CA ILE A 25 1.90 -3.76 0.88
C ILE A 25 0.54 -4.00 0.25
N ALA A 26 -0.25 -4.89 0.84
CA ALA A 26 -1.58 -5.19 0.35
C ALA A 26 -2.59 -5.11 1.48
N SER A 27 -3.83 -4.82 1.11
CA SER A 27 -4.92 -4.79 2.07
C SER A 27 -6.20 -5.23 1.36
N GLN A 28 -7.31 -5.23 2.07
CA GLN A 28 -8.58 -5.66 1.49
C GLN A 28 -9.73 -4.93 2.16
N GLY A 29 -10.91 -5.02 1.55
CA GLY A 29 -12.12 -4.45 2.10
C GLY A 29 -13.33 -4.97 1.35
N ASP A 30 -14.51 -4.66 1.86
CA ASP A 30 -15.76 -5.10 1.25
C ASP A 30 -16.16 -4.19 0.08
N THR A 31 -15.61 -2.98 0.04
CA THR A 31 -15.86 -2.02 -1.03
C THR A 31 -14.54 -1.47 -1.52
N ILE A 32 -14.59 -0.80 -2.68
CA ILE A 32 -13.39 -0.16 -3.23
C ILE A 32 -12.87 0.90 -2.25
N GLU A 33 -13.77 1.70 -1.69
CA GLU A 33 -13.39 2.72 -0.73
C GLU A 33 -12.72 2.11 0.49
N GLU A 34 -13.30 1.04 1.01
CA GLU A 34 -12.77 0.39 2.19
C GLU A 34 -11.39 -0.20 1.92
N ALA A 35 -11.23 -0.88 0.78
CA ALA A 35 -9.94 -1.45 0.41
C ALA A 35 -8.88 -0.35 0.28
N ARG A 36 -9.26 0.80 -0.29
CA ARG A 36 -8.34 1.91 -0.45
C ARG A 36 -7.95 2.52 0.89
N GLU A 37 -8.93 2.73 1.76
CA GLU A 37 -8.66 3.30 3.09
C GLU A 37 -7.80 2.37 3.92
N ASN A 38 -8.07 1.08 3.84
CA ASN A 38 -7.28 0.11 4.58
C ASN A 38 -5.84 0.05 4.07
N LEU A 39 -5.65 0.17 2.76
CA LEU A 39 -4.32 0.22 2.19
C LEU A 39 -3.59 1.49 2.63
N GLN A 40 -4.28 2.63 2.60
CA GLN A 40 -3.68 3.88 3.03
C GLN A 40 -3.22 3.80 4.47
N GLU A 41 -4.04 3.22 5.34
CA GLU A 41 -3.67 3.05 6.73
C GLU A 41 -2.45 2.13 6.88
N ALA A 42 -2.41 1.05 6.11
CA ALA A 42 -1.27 0.13 6.16
C ALA A 42 0.01 0.82 5.68
N VAL A 43 -0.09 1.64 4.64
CA VAL A 43 1.07 2.38 4.15
C VAL A 43 1.55 3.40 5.18
N GLU A 44 0.61 4.08 5.82
CA GLU A 44 0.97 5.04 6.86
C GLU A 44 1.68 4.37 8.03
N LEU A 45 1.18 3.22 8.44
CA LEU A 45 1.82 2.46 9.51
C LEU A 45 3.22 2.00 9.11
N PHE A 46 3.38 1.59 7.85
CA PHE A 46 4.68 1.20 7.36
C PHE A 46 5.69 2.35 7.48
N PHE A 47 5.29 3.55 7.06
CA PHE A 47 6.18 4.71 7.14
C PHE A 47 6.46 5.13 8.58
N GLU A 48 5.54 4.88 9.49
CA GLU A 48 5.74 5.22 10.90
C GLU A 48 6.68 4.25 11.59
N THR A 49 6.70 2.98 11.18
CA THR A 49 7.43 1.94 11.90
C THR A 49 8.71 1.53 11.20
N ALA A 50 8.82 1.70 9.89
CA ALA A 50 10.00 1.30 9.13
C ALA A 50 11.14 2.27 9.35
N SER A 51 12.37 1.76 9.40
CA SER A 51 13.53 2.60 9.46
C SER A 51 13.75 3.30 8.12
N GLU A 52 14.46 4.42 8.14
CA GLU A 52 14.78 5.14 6.93
C GLU A 52 15.55 4.26 5.95
N SER A 53 16.45 3.46 6.47
CA SER A 53 17.23 2.54 5.65
C SER A 53 16.34 1.53 4.94
N GLU A 54 15.34 1.00 5.63
CA GLU A 54 14.41 0.04 5.06
C GLU A 54 13.55 0.69 3.97
N LEU A 55 13.11 1.91 4.21
CA LEU A 55 12.32 2.64 3.22
C LEU A 55 13.12 2.86 1.93
N GLN A 56 14.36 3.25 2.06
CA GLN A 56 15.21 3.49 0.91
C GLN A 56 15.45 2.21 0.12
N THR A 57 15.69 1.13 0.82
CA THR A 57 15.91 -0.15 0.17
C THR A 57 14.72 -0.59 -0.66
N ARG A 58 13.53 -0.49 -0.09
CA ARG A 58 12.32 -0.89 -0.79
C ARG A 58 12.03 -0.02 -2.00
N LEU A 59 12.20 1.28 -1.86
CA LEU A 59 11.94 2.20 -2.96
C LEU A 59 12.95 2.03 -4.09
N HIS A 60 14.19 1.69 -3.77
CA HIS A 60 15.22 1.49 -4.78
C HIS A 60 15.03 0.20 -5.56
N GLU A 61 14.41 -0.79 -4.98
CA GLU A 61 14.19 -2.05 -5.68
C GLU A 61 13.23 -1.91 -6.85
N GLU A 62 12.51 -0.82 -6.90
CA GLU A 62 11.58 -0.57 -7.98
C GLU A 62 12.23 -0.04 -9.25
N VAL A 63 13.47 0.27 -9.19
CA VAL A 63 14.19 0.85 -10.33
C VAL A 63 14.51 -0.15 -11.42
#